data_72cf5df7cb7679a1edf7b5c9da67f11b
#
_entry.id   72cf5df7cb7679a1edf7b5c9da67f11b
#
_cell.length_a   1.000
_cell.length_b   1.000
_cell.length_c   1.000
_cell.angle_alpha   90.00
_cell.angle_beta   90.00
_cell.angle_gamma   90.00
#
_symmetry.space_group_name_H-M   'P 1'
#
loop_
_entity.id
_entity.type
_entity.pdbx_description
1 polymer ?
#
loop_
_entity_poly.entity_id
_entity_poly.type
_entity_poly.pdbx_seq_one_letter_code
_entity_poly.pdbx_strand_id
1 'polypeptide(L)'
;MDKIIYLQCDIPTDSEIATSELDEINVREAIKNGGKLKFDSSLLARARERIHRDYFLNILHEFDEDTVFFVSDLDEVVKPDSMAYLISLCRGNRDIVLKIPLMNLQGRADLRTHHRDTNLPYEWNMSMFVCQPHHLRRDSANGIRSGATSFPVVYAMHGGEIIKNMGWHFSWMGSPEKLLSKAVSFPHASENFSWNMFGRYDSDEFAEFIIHNKFRDGSTPPSGNRELVLRKIGLDELPDLMFTKREYIEFFFGLD
;
A
#
# COMPACT_ATOMS: atom_id res chain seq x y z
N MET A 1 -15.38 -5.68 23.62
CA MET A 1 -14.14 -6.50 23.66
C MET A 1 -13.68 -6.62 22.23
N ASP A 2 -12.56 -6.03 21.92
CA ASP A 2 -12.05 -5.99 20.56
C ASP A 2 -11.54 -7.40 20.19
N LYS A 3 -12.17 -8.00 19.19
CA LYS A 3 -11.83 -9.35 18.75
C LYS A 3 -10.86 -9.24 17.59
N ILE A 4 -9.64 -9.71 17.79
CA ILE A 4 -8.70 -9.91 16.69
C ILE A 4 -9.00 -11.27 16.07
N ILE A 5 -9.32 -11.28 14.78
CA ILE A 5 -9.48 -12.50 14.00
C ILE A 5 -8.21 -12.67 13.17
N TYR A 6 -7.47 -13.72 13.45
CA TYR A 6 -6.30 -14.10 12.64
C TYR A 6 -6.71 -15.13 11.61
N LEU A 7 -6.47 -14.80 10.36
CA LEU A 7 -6.69 -15.72 9.23
C LEU A 7 -5.34 -16.10 8.64
N GLN A 8 -5.03 -17.39 8.71
CA GLN A 8 -3.88 -17.92 8.01
C GLN A 8 -4.29 -18.19 6.56
N CYS A 9 -3.61 -17.55 5.62
CA CYS A 9 -3.80 -17.78 4.20
C CYS A 9 -2.77 -18.79 3.70
N ASP A 10 -3.23 -19.95 3.29
CA ASP A 10 -2.40 -20.92 2.56
C ASP A 10 -2.33 -20.46 1.10
N ILE A 11 -1.22 -19.79 0.78
CA ILE A 11 -0.98 -19.31 -0.58
C ILE A 11 -0.67 -20.52 -1.47
N PRO A 12 -1.43 -20.73 -2.55
CA PRO A 12 -1.20 -21.83 -3.47
C PRO A 12 0.21 -21.82 -4.07
N THR A 13 0.71 -22.98 -4.43
CA THR A 13 1.97 -23.12 -5.16
C THR A 13 1.88 -22.46 -6.54
N ASP A 14 3.01 -22.16 -7.15
CA ASP A 14 3.05 -21.54 -8.48
C ASP A 14 2.33 -22.36 -9.55
N SER A 15 2.40 -23.70 -9.45
CA SER A 15 1.71 -24.60 -10.36
C SER A 15 0.19 -24.57 -10.19
N GLU A 16 -0.31 -24.42 -8.97
CA GLU A 16 -1.74 -24.30 -8.69
C GLU A 16 -2.29 -22.95 -9.14
N ILE A 17 -1.53 -21.87 -8.91
CA ILE A 17 -1.88 -20.53 -9.41
C ILE A 17 -1.88 -20.52 -10.93
N ALA A 18 -0.88 -21.15 -11.57
CA ALA A 18 -0.77 -21.21 -13.02
C ALA A 18 -1.97 -21.91 -13.68
N THR A 19 -2.56 -22.91 -13.00
CA THR A 19 -3.69 -23.66 -13.55
C THR A 19 -5.04 -22.97 -13.37
N SER A 20 -5.24 -22.19 -12.33
CA SER A 20 -6.56 -21.64 -11.99
C SER A 20 -6.75 -20.15 -12.30
N GLU A 21 -5.70 -19.37 -12.15
CA GLU A 21 -5.81 -17.89 -12.19
C GLU A 21 -5.07 -17.22 -13.35
N LEU A 22 -4.03 -17.89 -13.86
CA LEU A 22 -3.31 -17.35 -15.03
C LEU A 22 -4.19 -17.31 -16.27
N ASP A 23 -5.21 -18.14 -16.38
CA ASP A 23 -6.12 -18.13 -17.52
C ASP A 23 -6.88 -16.81 -17.63
N GLU A 24 -7.39 -16.25 -16.54
CA GLU A 24 -8.06 -14.95 -16.57
C GLU A 24 -7.10 -13.77 -16.79
N ILE A 25 -5.95 -13.79 -16.10
CA ILE A 25 -4.93 -12.75 -16.23
C ILE A 25 -4.30 -12.80 -17.60
N ASN A 26 -3.97 -14.00 -18.09
CA ASN A 26 -3.41 -14.21 -19.42
C ASN A 26 -4.36 -13.78 -20.54
N VAL A 27 -5.65 -14.07 -20.40
CA VAL A 27 -6.65 -13.63 -21.39
C VAL A 27 -6.73 -12.10 -21.44
N ARG A 28 -6.76 -11.43 -20.30
CA ARG A 28 -6.80 -9.95 -20.25
C ARG A 28 -5.51 -9.31 -20.80
N GLU A 29 -4.35 -9.84 -20.46
CA GLU A 29 -3.07 -9.34 -20.97
C GLU A 29 -2.85 -9.71 -22.45
N ALA A 30 -3.29 -10.90 -22.89
CA ALA A 30 -3.26 -11.28 -24.30
C ALA A 30 -4.11 -10.34 -25.15
N ILE A 31 -5.28 -9.94 -24.65
CA ILE A 31 -6.14 -8.97 -25.34
C ILE A 31 -5.43 -7.62 -25.48
N LYS A 32 -4.78 -7.13 -24.43
CA LYS A 32 -4.02 -5.87 -24.43
C LYS A 32 -2.81 -5.90 -25.36
N ASN A 33 -2.15 -7.06 -25.46
CA ASN A 33 -0.89 -7.24 -26.19
C ASN A 33 -1.07 -7.84 -27.61
N GLY A 34 -2.25 -7.75 -28.19
CA GLY A 34 -2.52 -8.23 -29.55
C GLY A 34 -2.37 -9.75 -29.71
N GLY A 35 -2.71 -10.53 -28.67
CA GLY A 35 -2.77 -11.99 -28.71
C GLY A 35 -1.46 -12.73 -28.38
N LYS A 36 -0.43 -12.04 -27.90
CA LYS A 36 0.83 -12.67 -27.48
C LYS A 36 0.87 -12.87 -25.98
N LEU A 37 0.76 -14.11 -25.54
CA LEU A 37 1.03 -14.50 -24.14
C LEU A 37 2.54 -14.42 -23.88
N LYS A 38 2.93 -13.54 -22.97
CA LYS A 38 4.26 -13.52 -22.40
C LYS A 38 4.12 -13.98 -20.94
N PHE A 39 4.61 -15.18 -20.64
CA PHE A 39 4.67 -15.62 -19.25
C PHE A 39 5.67 -14.72 -18.50
N ASP A 40 5.18 -14.02 -17.52
CA ASP A 40 5.97 -13.13 -16.67
C ASP A 40 5.78 -13.55 -15.20
N SER A 41 6.88 -13.73 -14.49
CA SER A 41 6.88 -14.03 -13.05
C SER A 41 6.16 -12.95 -12.20
N SER A 42 6.01 -11.73 -12.72
CA SER A 42 5.22 -10.68 -12.10
C SER A 42 3.73 -11.04 -12.00
N LEU A 43 3.21 -11.82 -12.95
CA LEU A 43 1.82 -12.27 -12.93
C LEU A 43 1.56 -13.20 -11.75
N LEU A 44 2.49 -14.10 -11.44
CA LEU A 44 2.39 -14.97 -10.26
C LEU A 44 2.43 -14.17 -8.95
N ALA A 45 3.32 -13.19 -8.85
CA ALA A 45 3.41 -12.34 -7.68
C ALA A 45 2.13 -11.52 -7.47
N ARG A 46 1.54 -10.99 -8.53
CA ARG A 46 0.25 -10.28 -8.49
C ARG A 46 -0.92 -11.21 -8.15
N ALA A 47 -0.92 -12.43 -8.68
CA ALA A 47 -1.94 -13.42 -8.34
C ALA A 47 -1.89 -13.79 -6.85
N ARG A 48 -0.69 -14.03 -6.30
CA ARG A 48 -0.50 -14.25 -4.86
C ARG A 48 -0.98 -13.08 -4.02
N GLU A 49 -0.63 -11.87 -4.42
CA GLU A 49 -1.06 -10.66 -3.74
C GLU A 49 -2.59 -10.53 -3.73
N ARG A 50 -3.25 -10.84 -4.85
CA ARG A 50 -4.72 -10.86 -4.95
C ARG A 50 -5.33 -11.91 -4.03
N ILE A 51 -4.85 -13.15 -4.09
CA ILE A 51 -5.33 -14.24 -3.24
C ILE A 51 -5.19 -13.86 -1.76
N HIS A 52 -4.05 -13.34 -1.37
CA HIS A 52 -3.80 -12.92 0.01
C HIS A 52 -4.74 -11.79 0.45
N ARG A 53 -4.93 -10.77 -0.39
CA ARG A 53 -5.82 -9.65 -0.08
C ARG A 53 -7.29 -10.04 -0.02
N ASP A 54 -7.72 -10.96 -0.87
CA ASP A 54 -9.12 -11.37 -0.94
C ASP A 54 -9.45 -12.54 0.01
N TYR A 55 -8.45 -13.12 0.69
CA TYR A 55 -8.64 -14.28 1.54
C TYR A 55 -9.68 -14.10 2.65
N PHE A 56 -9.75 -12.90 3.23
CA PHE A 56 -10.73 -12.59 4.29
C PHE A 56 -12.19 -12.58 3.79
N LEU A 57 -12.42 -12.56 2.48
CA LEU A 57 -13.78 -12.65 1.93
C LEU A 57 -14.46 -13.96 2.33
N ASN A 58 -13.69 -15.01 2.64
CA ASN A 58 -14.21 -16.30 3.11
C ASN A 58 -15.00 -16.17 4.42
N ILE A 59 -14.70 -15.20 5.26
CA ILE A 59 -15.39 -14.95 6.52
C ILE A 59 -16.32 -13.73 6.46
N LEU A 60 -16.48 -13.10 5.31
CA LEU A 60 -17.29 -11.90 5.17
C LEU A 60 -18.75 -12.10 5.55
N HIS A 61 -19.24 -13.35 5.47
CA HIS A 61 -20.60 -13.72 5.87
C HIS A 61 -20.83 -13.68 7.40
N GLU A 62 -19.76 -13.59 8.21
CA GLU A 62 -19.84 -13.47 9.67
C GLU A 62 -20.12 -12.03 10.12
N PHE A 63 -20.14 -11.07 9.20
CA PHE A 63 -20.28 -9.65 9.52
C PHE A 63 -21.61 -9.07 9.04
N ASP A 64 -22.22 -8.24 9.89
CA ASP A 64 -23.43 -7.50 9.57
C ASP A 64 -23.21 -6.47 8.46
N GLU A 65 -24.27 -6.15 7.71
CA GLU A 65 -24.21 -5.19 6.60
C GLU A 65 -23.79 -3.77 7.02
N ASP A 66 -23.94 -3.42 8.30
CA ASP A 66 -23.52 -2.13 8.84
C ASP A 66 -22.08 -2.11 9.35
N THR A 67 -21.38 -3.26 9.24
CA THR A 67 -19.96 -3.34 9.55
C THR A 67 -19.15 -2.45 8.60
N VAL A 68 -18.19 -1.74 9.15
CA VAL A 68 -17.28 -0.89 8.38
C VAL A 68 -15.91 -1.54 8.35
N PHE A 69 -15.42 -1.82 7.16
CA PHE A 69 -14.09 -2.37 6.91
C PHE A 69 -13.11 -1.27 6.57
N PHE A 70 -11.97 -1.30 7.25
CA PHE A 70 -10.77 -0.57 6.87
C PHE A 70 -9.83 -1.56 6.19
N VAL A 71 -9.66 -1.43 4.88
CA VAL A 71 -8.80 -2.32 4.09
C VAL A 71 -7.50 -1.61 3.79
N SER A 72 -6.41 -2.16 4.29
CA SER A 72 -5.07 -1.56 4.20
C SER A 72 -3.99 -2.62 4.06
N ASP A 73 -2.83 -2.23 3.57
CA ASP A 73 -1.61 -3.00 3.75
C ASP A 73 -1.09 -2.83 5.19
N LEU A 74 -0.21 -3.71 5.63
CA LEU A 74 0.29 -3.73 7.01
C LEU A 74 1.06 -2.45 7.39
N ASP A 75 1.61 -1.77 6.42
CA ASP A 75 2.37 -0.52 6.58
C ASP A 75 1.50 0.75 6.41
N GLU A 76 0.17 0.60 6.33
CA GLU A 76 -0.81 1.68 6.24
C GLU A 76 -1.65 1.74 7.53
N VAL A 77 -1.57 2.83 8.25
CA VAL A 77 -2.20 2.99 9.57
C VAL A 77 -3.07 4.25 9.62
N VAL A 78 -4.35 4.11 9.99
CA VAL A 78 -5.26 5.26 10.20
C VAL A 78 -4.98 5.92 11.55
N LYS A 79 -5.05 7.25 11.60
CA LYS A 79 -5.04 7.97 12.87
C LYS A 79 -6.30 7.61 13.69
N PRO A 80 -6.14 7.28 14.98
CA PRO A 80 -7.29 6.94 15.84
C PRO A 80 -8.39 8.00 15.82
N ASP A 81 -8.02 9.27 15.83
CA ASP A 81 -8.97 10.40 15.81
C ASP A 81 -9.76 10.49 14.50
N SER A 82 -9.24 9.95 13.41
CA SER A 82 -9.91 9.92 12.11
C SER A 82 -10.94 8.79 12.01
N MET A 83 -10.81 7.73 12.81
CA MET A 83 -11.61 6.51 12.64
C MET A 83 -13.11 6.75 12.85
N ALA A 84 -13.50 7.46 13.92
CA ALA A 84 -14.91 7.73 14.21
C ALA A 84 -15.60 8.51 13.09
N TYR A 85 -14.90 9.50 12.54
CA TYR A 85 -15.39 10.27 11.40
C TYR A 85 -15.57 9.41 10.15
N LEU A 86 -14.56 8.60 9.80
CA LEU A 86 -14.59 7.71 8.64
C LEU A 86 -15.69 6.67 8.73
N ILE A 87 -15.91 6.09 9.92
CA ILE A 87 -17.03 5.17 10.18
C ILE A 87 -18.37 5.85 9.95
N SER A 88 -18.55 7.05 10.49
CA SER A 88 -19.77 7.82 10.32
C SER A 88 -20.04 8.16 8.86
N LEU A 89 -19.01 8.60 8.14
CA LEU A 89 -19.08 8.96 6.73
C LEU A 89 -19.43 7.75 5.86
N CYS A 90 -18.79 6.60 6.10
CA CYS A 90 -19.06 5.36 5.39
C CYS A 90 -20.49 4.84 5.63
N ARG A 91 -20.96 4.86 6.88
CA ARG A 91 -22.34 4.45 7.21
C ARG A 91 -23.41 5.38 6.63
N GLY A 92 -23.11 6.67 6.55
CA GLY A 92 -24.01 7.67 5.96
C GLY A 92 -24.09 7.63 4.43
N ASN A 93 -23.19 6.92 3.77
CA ASN A 93 -23.08 6.89 2.30
C ASN A 93 -22.83 5.47 1.83
N ARG A 94 -23.88 4.65 1.78
CA ARG A 94 -23.77 3.20 1.52
C ARG A 94 -23.30 2.84 0.10
N ASP A 95 -23.42 3.74 -0.85
CA ASP A 95 -23.13 3.48 -2.27
C ASP A 95 -21.73 3.91 -2.70
N ILE A 96 -20.87 4.30 -1.75
CA ILE A 96 -19.52 4.79 -2.06
C ILE A 96 -18.45 4.02 -1.32
N VAL A 97 -17.29 3.95 -1.94
CA VAL A 97 -16.04 3.51 -1.30
C VAL A 97 -15.20 4.75 -0.96
N LEU A 98 -14.76 4.86 0.28
CA LEU A 98 -13.94 6.00 0.71
C LEU A 98 -12.46 5.68 0.57
N LYS A 99 -11.73 6.48 -0.20
CA LYS A 99 -10.26 6.50 -0.22
C LYS A 99 -9.74 7.42 0.87
N ILE A 100 -8.66 7.00 1.51
CA ILE A 100 -8.04 7.73 2.61
C ILE A 100 -6.65 8.18 2.19
N PRO A 101 -6.41 9.49 2.05
CA PRO A 101 -5.05 10.01 1.83
C PRO A 101 -4.21 9.86 3.10
N LEU A 102 -3.09 9.15 2.97
CA LEU A 102 -2.14 8.91 4.05
C LEU A 102 -0.87 9.75 3.84
N MET A 103 -0.27 10.16 4.94
CA MET A 103 1.06 10.75 4.92
C MET A 103 2.07 9.70 4.44
N ASN A 104 2.74 9.95 3.33
CA ASN A 104 3.70 8.99 2.76
C ASN A 104 5.11 9.21 3.35
N LEU A 105 5.50 8.29 4.24
CA LEU A 105 6.78 8.30 4.93
C LEU A 105 7.70 7.23 4.33
N GLN A 106 8.93 7.60 3.98
CA GLN A 106 9.86 6.66 3.35
C GLN A 106 11.28 6.76 3.90
N GLY A 107 11.91 5.61 4.08
CA GLY A 107 13.27 5.46 4.57
C GLY A 107 13.40 5.64 6.08
N ARG A 108 12.80 6.69 6.62
CA ARG A 108 12.68 6.96 8.06
C ARG A 108 11.30 7.52 8.34
N ALA A 109 10.79 7.29 9.54
CA ALA A 109 9.45 7.74 9.92
C ALA A 109 9.32 9.27 10.02
N ASP A 110 10.41 9.97 10.30
CA ASP A 110 10.46 11.44 10.32
C ASP A 110 10.70 12.09 8.95
N LEU A 111 10.64 11.30 7.87
CA LEU A 111 10.84 11.78 6.51
C LEU A 111 9.59 11.55 5.65
N ARG A 112 8.93 12.63 5.28
CA ARG A 112 7.76 12.64 4.40
C ARG A 112 8.16 12.93 2.96
N THR A 113 7.49 12.28 2.03
CA THR A 113 7.68 12.56 0.60
C THR A 113 6.93 13.81 0.16
N HIS A 114 7.59 14.61 -0.65
CA HIS A 114 7.07 15.81 -1.27
C HIS A 114 7.36 15.81 -2.77
N HIS A 115 6.58 16.49 -3.56
CA HIS A 115 6.91 16.80 -4.95
C HIS A 115 8.12 17.72 -4.99
N ARG A 116 9.11 17.39 -5.80
CA ARG A 116 10.39 18.12 -5.85
C ARG A 116 10.26 19.54 -6.41
N ASP A 117 9.42 19.70 -7.42
CA ASP A 117 9.18 20.97 -8.13
C ASP A 117 8.33 21.95 -7.31
N THR A 118 7.28 21.46 -6.68
CA THR A 118 6.31 22.29 -5.94
C THR A 118 6.56 22.33 -4.45
N ASN A 119 7.35 21.39 -3.92
CA ASN A 119 7.54 21.14 -2.48
C ASN A 119 6.22 20.86 -1.72
N LEU A 120 5.14 20.52 -2.44
CA LEU A 120 3.89 20.11 -1.81
C LEU A 120 3.99 18.66 -1.32
N PRO A 121 3.35 18.31 -0.20
CA PRO A 121 3.29 16.94 0.27
C PRO A 121 2.72 16.00 -0.78
N TYR A 122 3.38 14.85 -0.97
CA TYR A 122 2.87 13.75 -1.77
C TYR A 122 2.07 12.81 -0.88
N GLU A 123 0.76 12.78 -1.08
CA GLU A 123 -0.13 11.91 -0.32
C GLU A 123 -0.17 10.50 -0.92
N TRP A 124 -0.11 9.49 -0.05
CA TRP A 124 -0.36 8.12 -0.44
C TRP A 124 -1.86 7.86 -0.46
N ASN A 125 -2.42 7.69 -1.64
CA ASN A 125 -3.86 7.52 -1.85
C ASN A 125 -4.21 6.27 -2.68
N MET A 126 -3.22 5.39 -2.85
CA MET A 126 -3.35 4.29 -3.82
C MET A 126 -4.11 3.09 -3.27
N SER A 127 -4.00 2.79 -1.98
CA SER A 127 -4.39 1.47 -1.49
C SER A 127 -5.44 1.47 -0.40
N MET A 128 -5.30 2.26 0.65
CA MET A 128 -6.23 2.22 1.77
C MET A 128 -7.62 2.74 1.41
N PHE A 129 -8.63 1.96 1.79
CA PHE A 129 -10.03 2.37 1.61
C PHE A 129 -10.91 1.90 2.76
N VAL A 130 -12.08 2.54 2.89
CA VAL A 130 -13.14 2.18 3.85
C VAL A 130 -14.39 1.84 3.08
N CYS A 131 -15.04 0.74 3.45
CA CYS A 131 -16.21 0.25 2.78
C CYS A 131 -17.10 -0.60 3.69
N GLN A 132 -18.23 -1.06 3.18
CA GLN A 132 -19.15 -2.01 3.82
C GLN A 132 -19.11 -3.38 3.13
N PRO A 133 -19.66 -4.45 3.76
CA PRO A 133 -19.58 -5.83 3.24
C PRO A 133 -20.06 -6.00 1.79
N HIS A 134 -21.13 -5.32 1.40
CA HIS A 134 -21.69 -5.44 0.06
C HIS A 134 -20.74 -4.97 -1.05
N HIS A 135 -19.87 -3.96 -0.78
CA HIS A 135 -18.84 -3.54 -1.72
C HIS A 135 -17.83 -4.67 -1.99
N LEU A 136 -17.40 -5.33 -0.91
CA LEU A 136 -16.41 -6.40 -0.97
C LEU A 136 -16.95 -7.68 -1.62
N ARG A 137 -18.25 -8.00 -1.38
CA ARG A 137 -18.90 -9.14 -2.05
C ARG A 137 -19.01 -8.94 -3.55
N ARG A 138 -19.19 -7.72 -3.99
CA ARG A 138 -19.38 -7.40 -5.40
C ARG A 138 -18.07 -7.29 -6.15
N ASP A 139 -17.11 -6.54 -5.61
CA ASP A 139 -15.93 -6.09 -6.37
C ASP A 139 -14.59 -6.59 -5.79
N SER A 140 -14.61 -7.34 -4.70
CA SER A 140 -13.46 -7.80 -3.90
C SER A 140 -12.54 -6.67 -3.38
N ALA A 141 -11.65 -7.00 -2.44
CA ALA A 141 -10.70 -6.01 -1.91
C ALA A 141 -9.66 -5.60 -2.96
N ASN A 142 -9.14 -6.58 -3.68
CA ASN A 142 -8.17 -6.32 -4.74
C ASN A 142 -8.79 -5.55 -5.91
N GLY A 143 -10.04 -5.85 -6.28
CA GLY A 143 -10.78 -5.13 -7.32
C GLY A 143 -10.94 -3.66 -6.97
N ILE A 144 -11.44 -3.35 -5.78
CA ILE A 144 -11.60 -1.97 -5.29
C ILE A 144 -10.25 -1.23 -5.28
N ARG A 145 -9.20 -1.86 -4.76
CA ARG A 145 -7.85 -1.27 -4.70
C ARG A 145 -7.29 -0.93 -6.07
N SER A 146 -7.46 -1.81 -7.04
CA SER A 146 -6.98 -1.61 -8.41
C SER A 146 -7.81 -0.63 -9.24
N GLY A 147 -8.89 -0.09 -8.67
CA GLY A 147 -9.84 0.78 -9.35
C GLY A 147 -10.85 0.05 -10.24
N ALA A 148 -10.86 -1.30 -10.19
CA ALA A 148 -11.84 -2.13 -10.90
C ALA A 148 -13.09 -2.31 -10.01
N THR A 149 -13.75 -1.21 -9.66
CA THR A 149 -14.97 -1.21 -8.84
C THR A 149 -16.14 -0.57 -9.59
N SER A 150 -17.33 -1.09 -9.33
CA SER A 150 -18.58 -0.57 -9.85
C SER A 150 -19.17 0.56 -9.00
N PHE A 151 -18.60 0.79 -7.81
CA PHE A 151 -19.03 1.84 -6.92
C PHE A 151 -18.22 3.13 -7.15
N PRO A 152 -18.84 4.31 -6.94
CA PRO A 152 -18.08 5.55 -6.89
C PRO A 152 -17.01 5.51 -5.81
N VAL A 153 -15.78 5.80 -6.18
CA VAL A 153 -14.67 5.94 -5.25
C VAL A 153 -14.46 7.42 -4.99
N VAL A 154 -14.61 7.83 -3.75
CA VAL A 154 -14.46 9.22 -3.34
C VAL A 154 -13.44 9.35 -2.23
N TYR A 155 -12.78 10.50 -2.15
CA TYR A 155 -11.92 10.82 -1.02
C TYR A 155 -12.76 11.30 0.16
N ALA A 156 -12.30 11.01 1.38
CA ALA A 156 -12.87 11.60 2.58
C ALA A 156 -12.77 13.13 2.51
N MET A 157 -13.91 13.81 2.64
CA MET A 157 -14.01 15.25 2.44
C MET A 157 -14.73 15.92 3.63
N HIS A 158 -14.30 17.13 3.96
CA HIS A 158 -14.97 17.99 4.91
C HIS A 158 -15.09 19.41 4.35
N GLY A 159 -16.29 19.98 4.38
CA GLY A 159 -16.51 21.33 3.84
C GLY A 159 -16.18 21.49 2.33
N GLY A 160 -16.22 20.39 1.55
CA GLY A 160 -15.88 20.40 0.12
C GLY A 160 -14.40 20.19 -0.19
N GLU A 161 -13.55 20.07 0.82
CA GLU A 161 -12.11 19.83 0.65
C GLU A 161 -11.73 18.42 1.07
N ILE A 162 -10.75 17.83 0.37
CA ILE A 162 -10.19 16.53 0.72
C ILE A 162 -9.43 16.65 2.05
N ILE A 163 -9.81 15.80 3.00
CA ILE A 163 -9.10 15.72 4.28
C ILE A 163 -7.78 14.99 4.04
N LYS A 164 -6.68 15.66 4.39
CA LYS A 164 -5.32 15.13 4.28
C LYS A 164 -4.83 14.59 5.62
N ASN A 165 -3.77 13.80 5.57
CA ASN A 165 -3.06 13.32 6.77
C ASN A 165 -3.95 12.51 7.73
N MET A 166 -4.88 11.72 7.22
CA MET A 166 -5.76 10.88 8.04
C MET A 166 -5.08 9.63 8.61
N GLY A 167 -3.83 9.42 8.27
CA GLY A 167 -3.01 8.29 8.69
C GLY A 167 -1.60 8.36 8.13
N TRP A 168 -0.89 7.25 8.25
CA TRP A 168 0.49 7.09 7.84
C TRP A 168 0.66 5.88 6.94
N HIS A 169 1.49 6.01 5.91
CA HIS A 169 2.01 4.91 5.13
C HIS A 169 3.53 4.83 5.33
N PHE A 170 3.97 3.81 6.06
CA PHE A 170 5.36 3.58 6.43
C PHE A 170 6.08 2.72 5.40
N SER A 171 6.35 3.28 4.24
CA SER A 171 6.95 2.53 3.14
C SER A 171 8.47 2.56 3.19
N TRP A 172 9.10 1.43 2.80
CA TRP A 172 10.55 1.35 2.73
C TRP A 172 11.26 1.70 4.05
N MET A 173 10.77 1.14 5.16
CA MET A 173 11.35 1.28 6.49
C MET A 173 12.27 0.12 6.82
N GLY A 174 13.26 0.37 7.69
CA GLY A 174 14.17 -0.64 8.23
C GLY A 174 15.60 -0.53 7.71
N SER A 175 16.41 -1.56 8.04
CA SER A 175 17.82 -1.61 7.64
C SER A 175 17.99 -1.77 6.12
N PRO A 176 19.17 -1.45 5.57
CA PRO A 176 19.47 -1.67 4.16
C PRO A 176 19.16 -3.08 3.67
N GLU A 177 19.45 -4.10 4.48
CA GLU A 177 19.19 -5.50 4.13
C GLU A 177 17.69 -5.79 3.99
N LYS A 178 16.86 -5.22 4.88
CA LYS A 178 15.40 -5.32 4.80
C LYS A 178 14.86 -4.60 3.57
N LEU A 179 15.40 -3.44 3.26
CA LEU A 179 15.02 -2.68 2.07
C LEU A 179 15.38 -3.43 0.78
N LEU A 180 16.56 -4.04 0.71
CA LEU A 180 16.96 -4.89 -0.41
C LEU A 180 16.09 -6.13 -0.52
N SER A 181 15.78 -6.79 0.62
CA SER A 181 14.87 -7.94 0.62
C SER A 181 13.47 -7.56 0.14
N LYS A 182 12.94 -6.42 0.58
CA LYS A 182 11.65 -5.88 0.09
C LYS A 182 11.73 -5.66 -1.42
N ALA A 183 12.82 -5.10 -1.89
CA ALA A 183 13.03 -4.78 -3.28
C ALA A 183 12.96 -5.99 -4.23
N VAL A 184 13.46 -7.16 -3.80
CA VAL A 184 13.44 -8.38 -4.62
C VAL A 184 12.21 -9.25 -4.41
N SER A 185 11.46 -9.03 -3.33
CA SER A 185 10.29 -9.85 -2.97
C SER A 185 8.93 -9.20 -3.28
N PHE A 186 8.94 -7.95 -3.67
CA PHE A 186 7.71 -7.23 -3.89
C PHE A 186 7.09 -7.55 -5.27
N PRO A 187 5.76 -7.48 -5.46
CA PRO A 187 5.09 -7.98 -6.65
C PRO A 187 5.57 -7.40 -7.99
N HIS A 188 6.14 -6.21 -7.96
CA HIS A 188 6.73 -5.55 -9.13
C HIS A 188 8.24 -5.75 -9.27
N ALA A 189 8.86 -6.59 -8.43
CA ALA A 189 10.31 -6.82 -8.46
C ALA A 189 10.80 -7.35 -9.81
N SER A 190 10.00 -8.16 -10.49
CA SER A 190 10.31 -8.70 -11.81
C SER A 190 9.96 -7.77 -12.98
N GLU A 191 9.07 -6.82 -12.76
CA GLU A 191 8.79 -5.76 -13.75
C GLU A 191 9.94 -4.80 -13.87
N ASN A 192 10.87 -5.08 -13.10
CA ASN A 192 12.15 -4.51 -13.10
C ASN A 192 12.36 -3.53 -11.98
N PHE A 193 13.14 -3.95 -11.18
CA PHE A 193 14.26 -3.09 -11.03
C PHE A 193 14.71 -2.45 -12.35
N SER A 194 14.63 -3.06 -13.52
CA SER A 194 14.87 -2.51 -14.83
C SER A 194 13.79 -1.59 -15.28
N TRP A 195 12.61 -1.85 -14.87
CA TRP A 195 11.61 -0.84 -14.94
C TRP A 195 11.66 -0.01 -13.72
N ASN A 196 12.60 -0.37 -12.91
CA ASN A 196 12.70 0.49 -11.83
C ASN A 196 11.69 1.61 -12.05
N MET A 197 10.70 1.66 -11.25
CA MET A 197 9.74 2.74 -11.32
C MET A 197 10.43 4.07 -11.65
N PHE A 198 11.71 4.00 -12.00
CA PHE A 198 12.71 5.03 -12.04
C PHE A 198 13.66 4.90 -13.20
N GLY A 199 13.49 3.88 -14.03
CA GLY A 199 14.08 3.76 -15.37
C GLY A 199 15.60 3.80 -15.43
N ARG A 200 16.37 3.53 -14.36
CA ARG A 200 17.79 3.86 -14.38
C ARG A 200 18.72 3.13 -13.43
N TYR A 201 18.27 2.09 -12.70
CA TYR A 201 19.18 1.31 -11.88
C TYR A 201 19.11 -0.14 -12.32
N ASP A 202 20.22 -0.75 -12.63
CA ASP A 202 20.30 -2.20 -12.53
C ASP A 202 20.25 -2.62 -11.05
N SER A 203 20.21 -3.91 -10.78
CA SER A 203 20.09 -4.43 -9.40
C SER A 203 21.23 -3.96 -8.50
N ASP A 204 22.42 -3.82 -9.06
CA ASP A 204 23.64 -3.47 -8.34
C ASP A 204 23.65 -1.97 -8.02
N GLU A 205 23.31 -1.11 -8.98
CA GLU A 205 23.15 0.32 -8.75
C GLU A 205 22.10 0.64 -7.70
N PHE A 206 20.99 -0.14 -7.66
CA PHE A 206 19.98 0.05 -6.63
C PHE A 206 20.45 -0.42 -5.26
N ALA A 207 21.16 -1.54 -5.19
CA ALA A 207 21.76 -2.02 -3.94
C ALA A 207 22.75 -0.98 -3.40
N GLU A 208 23.64 -0.45 -4.24
CA GLU A 208 24.54 0.64 -3.89
C GLU A 208 23.78 1.90 -3.42
N PHE A 209 22.70 2.25 -4.11
CA PHE A 209 21.87 3.38 -3.71
C PHE A 209 21.26 3.20 -2.32
N ILE A 210 20.72 2.01 -2.00
CA ILE A 210 20.12 1.71 -0.69
C ILE A 210 21.19 1.66 0.41
N ILE A 211 22.34 1.02 0.14
CA ILE A 211 23.41 0.83 1.14
C ILE A 211 24.09 2.16 1.48
N HIS A 212 24.36 2.99 0.48
CA HIS A 212 25.10 4.23 0.68
C HIS A 212 24.26 5.47 0.90
N ASN A 213 22.97 5.39 0.63
CA ASN A 213 22.09 6.54 0.79
C ASN A 213 21.58 6.66 2.23
N LYS A 214 22.21 7.54 2.99
CA LYS A 214 21.65 7.97 4.28
C LYS A 214 20.44 8.85 4.02
N PHE A 215 19.25 8.26 4.07
CA PHE A 215 18.00 8.99 3.87
C PHE A 215 17.90 10.16 4.87
N ARG A 216 17.76 11.36 4.34
CA ARG A 216 17.74 12.61 5.10
C ARG A 216 16.92 13.67 4.37
N ASP A 217 16.68 14.77 5.04
CA ASP A 217 16.02 15.94 4.42
C ASP A 217 16.71 16.34 3.10
N GLY A 218 15.94 16.53 2.06
CA GLY A 218 16.43 16.86 0.72
C GLY A 218 16.86 15.68 -0.15
N SER A 219 16.98 14.46 0.39
CA SER A 219 17.36 13.29 -0.42
C SER A 219 16.22 12.75 -1.27
N THR A 220 16.56 11.95 -2.28
CA THR A 220 15.59 11.14 -3.01
C THR A 220 15.08 10.00 -2.11
N PRO A 221 13.78 9.65 -2.15
CA PRO A 221 13.25 8.55 -1.34
C PRO A 221 13.79 7.17 -1.76
N PRO A 222 13.74 6.15 -0.86
CA PRO A 222 14.18 4.78 -1.17
C PRO A 222 13.48 4.15 -2.35
N SER A 223 12.24 4.55 -2.61
CA SER A 223 11.52 4.17 -3.84
C SER A 223 12.23 4.62 -5.11
N GLY A 224 13.25 5.47 -5.03
CA GLY A 224 14.03 5.98 -6.16
C GLY A 224 13.31 7.04 -7.01
N ASN A 225 12.06 7.39 -6.71
CA ASN A 225 11.32 8.38 -7.50
C ASN A 225 11.97 9.76 -7.44
N ARG A 226 12.58 10.18 -8.57
CA ARG A 226 13.33 11.45 -8.66
C ARG A 226 12.45 12.69 -8.72
N GLU A 227 11.16 12.53 -8.99
CA GLU A 227 10.17 13.61 -8.92
C GLU A 227 9.80 13.93 -7.47
N LEU A 228 10.16 13.03 -6.55
CA LEU A 228 9.94 13.19 -5.13
C LEU A 228 11.23 13.57 -4.40
N VAL A 229 11.06 14.18 -3.25
CA VAL A 229 12.11 14.55 -2.31
C VAL A 229 11.62 14.26 -0.89
N LEU A 230 12.51 13.82 -0.01
CA LEU A 230 12.22 13.66 1.40
C LEU A 230 12.28 15.01 2.11
N ARG A 231 11.32 15.24 3.02
CA ARG A 231 11.31 16.41 3.92
C ARG A 231 11.11 15.96 5.35
N LYS A 232 11.89 16.52 6.25
CA LYS A 232 11.76 16.24 7.67
C LYS A 232 10.45 16.82 8.21
N ILE A 233 9.74 16.02 9.01
CA ILE A 233 8.52 16.41 9.73
C ILE A 233 8.75 16.46 11.24
N GLY A 234 7.83 17.08 11.96
CA GLY A 234 7.83 17.09 13.41
C GLY A 234 7.53 15.68 13.97
N LEU A 235 8.15 15.35 15.10
CA LEU A 235 7.90 14.06 15.76
C LEU A 235 6.49 13.97 16.35
N ASP A 236 5.86 15.12 16.62
CA ASP A 236 4.47 15.25 17.04
C ASP A 236 3.45 14.87 15.95
N GLU A 237 3.88 14.77 14.71
CA GLU A 237 3.06 14.26 13.61
C GLU A 237 3.00 12.72 13.55
N LEU A 238 3.82 12.04 14.34
CA LEU A 238 3.97 10.58 14.36
C LEU A 238 3.17 9.93 15.50
N PRO A 239 2.82 8.63 15.39
CA PRO A 239 2.17 7.92 16.48
C PRO A 239 3.06 7.83 17.72
N ASP A 240 2.52 8.14 18.90
CA ASP A 240 3.24 8.02 20.17
C ASP A 240 3.81 6.62 20.41
N LEU A 241 3.12 5.58 19.91
CA LEU A 241 3.56 4.19 20.03
C LEU A 241 4.98 3.96 19.49
N MET A 242 5.40 4.72 18.47
CA MET A 242 6.74 4.59 17.87
C MET A 242 7.87 4.92 18.87
N PHE A 243 7.57 5.70 19.90
CA PHE A 243 8.54 6.14 20.90
C PHE A 243 8.52 5.31 22.16
N THR A 244 7.66 4.29 22.26
CA THR A 244 7.47 3.49 23.48
C THR A 244 8.54 2.41 23.69
N LYS A 245 9.20 1.98 22.61
CA LYS A 245 10.20 0.93 22.66
C LYS A 245 11.42 1.30 21.81
N ARG A 246 12.60 0.98 22.34
CA ARG A 246 13.88 1.23 21.66
C ARG A 246 13.93 0.56 20.28
N GLU A 247 13.47 -0.69 20.18
CA GLU A 247 13.43 -1.46 18.94
C GLU A 247 12.58 -0.78 17.82
N TYR A 248 11.51 -0.07 18.21
CA TYR A 248 10.71 0.71 17.26
C TYR A 248 11.47 1.95 16.81
N ILE A 249 12.14 2.64 17.73
CA ILE A 249 12.96 3.81 17.41
C ILE A 249 14.07 3.42 16.42
N GLU A 250 14.79 2.34 16.70
CA GLU A 250 15.85 1.82 15.81
C GLU A 250 15.29 1.44 14.43
N PHE A 251 14.15 0.74 14.39
CA PHE A 251 13.53 0.33 13.13
C PHE A 251 13.02 1.50 12.28
N PHE A 252 12.33 2.46 12.91
CA PHE A 252 11.66 3.53 12.18
C PHE A 252 12.57 4.73 11.89
N PHE A 253 13.60 4.96 12.67
CA PHE A 253 14.48 6.12 12.52
C PHE A 253 15.89 5.79 12.06
N GLY A 254 16.25 4.50 12.00
CA GLY A 254 17.57 4.05 11.56
C GLY A 254 18.69 4.61 12.44
N LEU A 255 18.48 4.59 13.77
CA LEU A 255 19.52 4.96 14.71
C LEU A 255 20.47 3.77 14.84
N ASP A 256 21.71 3.96 14.42
CA ASP A 256 22.84 3.09 14.71
C ASP A 256 23.28 3.25 16.18
#